data_262dc3218010434c21f28829203ab4dc
#
_entry.id   262dc3218010434c21f28829203ab4dc
#
_cell.length_a   1.000
_cell.length_b   1.000
_cell.length_c   1.000
_cell.angle_alpha   90.00
_cell.angle_beta   90.00
_cell.angle_gamma   90.00
#
_symmetry.space_group_name_H-M   'P 1'
#
loop_
_entity.id
_entity.type
_entity.pdbx_description
1 polymer ?
#
loop_
_entity_poly.entity_id
_entity_poly.type
_entity_poly.pdbx_seq_one_letter_code
_entity_poly.pdbx_strand_id
1 'polypeptide(L)'
;MSGLENVKILFFIKRTKLLKNGEAPIFVRITINKERTEFAAKKSLKPKYWSDAQQKAKNTAPEAEEINEALNRTKKRLLSIIDYLSYEEEPVTPRLVQERFLGKKEQRRTILKIFEEHNENAKKLVGIDFAPGTVERYETSYKHTRDFIHWRYKREDLALDDLNQQFVKDYELYFKTVRKCSHNSTTKYLKNFKKIVRIALANGWMKKDPFATIKFKLQQIDAVYLTAEELEAMRKKKLHIDRIDQIRDVFLFCCYTGLAFADVKGLKAENLETDKDGFLWIHKKRQKSHQMSTIFVIDAARRLLEKYKGKPELQDKGLLLPVLSNQKMNSYLKEIADLCGINKKITTHTARHTFATTVALENDMPLEVVSKTLGHSNIKMTQRYARTTENLIKKNMQKIADMY
;
A
#
# COMPACT_ATOMS: atom_id res chain seq x y z
N MET A 1 -9.66 -20.89 33.19
CA MET A 1 -8.55 -21.28 34.11
C MET A 1 -7.85 -22.50 33.52
N SER A 2 -6.87 -22.31 32.65
CA SER A 2 -6.03 -23.42 32.12
C SER A 2 -4.83 -23.53 33.06
N GLY A 3 -4.83 -24.63 33.85
CA GLY A 3 -3.85 -24.87 34.88
C GLY A 3 -2.43 -24.95 34.35
N LEU A 4 -1.54 -24.14 34.92
CA LEU A 4 -0.09 -24.38 34.90
C LEU A 4 0.19 -25.65 35.74
N GLU A 5 -0.21 -26.83 35.21
CA GLU A 5 0.16 -28.10 35.79
C GLU A 5 1.62 -28.40 35.47
N ASN A 6 2.47 -28.45 36.50
CA ASN A 6 3.89 -28.81 36.48
C ASN A 6 4.91 -27.76 36.07
N VAL A 7 5.05 -26.67 36.86
CA VAL A 7 6.24 -25.81 36.85
C VAL A 7 7.28 -26.35 37.81
N LYS A 8 8.50 -26.68 37.34
CA LYS A 8 9.65 -27.08 38.15
C LYS A 8 10.85 -26.19 37.85
N ILE A 9 11.44 -25.62 38.90
CA ILE A 9 12.68 -24.85 38.82
C ILE A 9 13.70 -25.60 39.67
N LEU A 10 14.77 -26.07 39.03
CA LEU A 10 15.84 -26.86 39.65
C LEU A 10 17.17 -26.14 39.48
N PHE A 11 18.00 -26.21 40.53
CA PHE A 11 19.41 -25.78 40.45
C PHE A 11 20.33 -27.02 40.49
N PHE A 12 21.37 -27.00 39.69
CA PHE A 12 22.36 -28.05 39.61
C PHE A 12 23.73 -27.50 39.15
N ILE A 13 24.79 -28.22 39.44
CA ILE A 13 26.14 -27.89 38.97
C ILE A 13 26.50 -28.71 37.73
N LYS A 14 27.21 -28.11 36.77
CA LYS A 14 27.79 -28.83 35.62
C LYS A 14 29.22 -29.27 35.94
N ARG A 15 29.35 -30.45 36.54
CA ARG A 15 30.65 -31.07 36.93
C ARG A 15 31.57 -31.32 35.72
N THR A 16 31.04 -31.43 34.53
CA THR A 16 31.77 -31.65 33.28
C THR A 16 32.37 -30.35 32.70
N LYS A 17 32.05 -29.18 33.29
CA LYS A 17 32.51 -27.87 32.83
C LYS A 17 33.17 -27.10 33.99
N LEU A 18 34.27 -27.61 34.52
CA LEU A 18 34.98 -26.91 35.57
C LEU A 18 35.65 -25.65 35.03
N LEU A 19 35.58 -24.59 35.81
CA LEU A 19 36.31 -23.34 35.59
C LEU A 19 37.80 -23.53 35.94
N LYS A 20 38.65 -22.58 35.50
CA LYS A 20 40.10 -22.63 35.76
C LYS A 20 40.46 -22.70 37.24
N ASN A 21 39.58 -22.23 38.14
CA ASN A 21 39.74 -22.28 39.60
C ASN A 21 39.19 -23.59 40.23
N GLY A 22 38.83 -24.59 39.43
CA GLY A 22 38.29 -25.86 39.88
C GLY A 22 36.82 -25.83 40.37
N GLU A 23 36.13 -24.74 40.15
CA GLU A 23 34.70 -24.62 40.47
C GLU A 23 33.81 -25.10 39.33
N ALA A 24 32.65 -25.61 39.68
CA ALA A 24 31.60 -25.96 38.73
C ALA A 24 30.55 -24.82 38.66
N PRO A 25 30.17 -24.34 37.48
CA PRO A 25 29.11 -23.34 37.34
C PRO A 25 27.75 -23.92 37.72
N ILE A 26 26.98 -23.12 38.46
CA ILE A 26 25.60 -23.44 38.84
C ILE A 26 24.67 -23.08 37.67
N PHE A 27 23.79 -24.01 37.29
CA PHE A 27 22.77 -23.84 36.27
C PHE A 27 21.39 -23.92 36.90
N VAL A 28 20.45 -23.19 36.30
CA VAL A 28 19.03 -23.32 36.57
C VAL A 28 18.35 -24.04 35.40
N ARG A 29 17.49 -25.00 35.71
CA ARG A 29 16.63 -25.69 34.76
C ARG A 29 15.19 -25.31 35.07
N ILE A 30 14.49 -24.83 34.07
CA ILE A 30 13.04 -24.55 34.12
C ILE A 30 12.35 -25.62 33.30
N THR A 31 11.36 -26.29 33.88
CA THR A 31 10.51 -27.25 33.18
C THR A 31 9.06 -26.80 33.33
N ILE A 32 8.32 -26.66 32.19
CA ILE A 32 6.92 -26.32 32.14
C ILE A 32 6.28 -27.23 31.10
N ASN A 33 5.22 -27.96 31.45
CA ASN A 33 4.48 -28.84 30.54
C ASN A 33 5.39 -29.79 29.73
N LYS A 34 6.37 -30.45 30.40
CA LYS A 34 7.38 -31.39 29.83
C LYS A 34 8.46 -30.72 28.97
N GLU A 35 8.34 -29.45 28.56
CA GLU A 35 9.40 -28.72 27.91
C GLU A 35 10.40 -28.19 28.95
N ARG A 36 11.70 -28.07 28.57
CA ARG A 36 12.74 -27.61 29.48
C ARG A 36 13.75 -26.69 28.82
N THR A 37 14.29 -25.77 29.59
CA THR A 37 15.43 -24.93 29.21
C THR A 37 16.42 -24.83 30.36
N GLU A 38 17.69 -24.56 30.05
CA GLU A 38 18.76 -24.43 31.03
C GLU A 38 19.64 -23.19 30.74
N PHE A 39 20.06 -22.50 31.79
CA PHE A 39 21.00 -21.39 31.67
C PHE A 39 21.80 -21.23 32.96
N ALA A 40 22.94 -20.54 32.88
CA ALA A 40 23.82 -20.32 34.02
C ALA A 40 23.23 -19.35 35.02
N ALA A 41 23.29 -19.68 36.30
CA ALA A 41 22.86 -18.80 37.40
C ALA A 41 23.90 -17.74 37.77
N LYS A 42 25.01 -17.62 37.01
CA LYS A 42 26.12 -16.70 37.22
C LYS A 42 26.78 -16.82 38.60
N LYS A 43 26.72 -18.00 39.18
CA LYS A 43 27.44 -18.42 40.40
C LYS A 43 28.14 -19.75 40.14
N SER A 44 29.22 -20.02 40.87
CA SER A 44 29.98 -21.25 40.80
C SER A 44 30.45 -21.63 42.19
N LEU A 45 30.77 -22.89 42.41
CA LEU A 45 31.41 -23.39 43.64
C LEU A 45 32.12 -24.71 43.38
N LYS A 46 33.04 -25.11 44.28
CA LYS A 46 33.73 -26.43 44.20
C LYS A 46 32.70 -27.54 44.35
N PRO A 47 32.73 -28.60 43.52
CA PRO A 47 31.71 -29.67 43.51
C PRO A 47 31.46 -30.34 44.88
N LYS A 48 32.45 -30.46 45.74
CA LYS A 48 32.36 -31.03 47.09
C LYS A 48 31.39 -30.26 47.99
N TYR A 49 31.18 -28.98 47.75
CA TYR A 49 30.34 -28.12 48.54
C TYR A 49 28.90 -28.02 48.00
N TRP A 50 28.53 -28.72 46.97
CA TRP A 50 27.18 -28.74 46.44
C TRP A 50 26.34 -29.87 47.05
N SER A 51 25.10 -29.62 47.38
CA SER A 51 24.09 -30.60 47.77
C SER A 51 23.10 -30.83 46.67
N ASP A 52 23.17 -31.94 45.95
CA ASP A 52 22.23 -32.26 44.86
C ASP A 52 20.81 -32.49 45.42
N ALA A 53 20.68 -33.10 46.62
CA ALA A 53 19.39 -33.32 47.25
C ALA A 53 18.67 -31.99 47.66
N GLN A 54 19.43 -31.03 48.17
CA GLN A 54 18.88 -29.75 48.59
C GLN A 54 18.95 -28.68 47.51
N GLN A 55 19.67 -28.92 46.40
CA GLN A 55 19.88 -28.01 45.29
C GLN A 55 20.45 -26.66 45.74
N LYS A 56 21.37 -26.68 46.69
CA LYS A 56 22.01 -25.50 47.31
C LYS A 56 23.46 -25.76 47.74
N ALA A 57 24.20 -24.71 48.03
CA ALA A 57 25.49 -24.81 48.64
C ALA A 57 25.38 -25.33 50.09
N LYS A 58 26.25 -26.28 50.48
CA LYS A 58 26.36 -26.76 51.85
C LYS A 58 26.88 -25.65 52.76
N ASN A 59 26.42 -25.60 54.01
CA ASN A 59 26.87 -24.60 54.99
C ASN A 59 28.38 -24.58 55.27
N THR A 60 29.07 -25.64 54.87
CA THR A 60 30.55 -25.73 54.98
C THR A 60 31.27 -25.06 53.80
N ALA A 61 30.57 -24.54 52.85
CA ALA A 61 31.19 -23.85 51.72
C ALA A 61 31.53 -22.39 52.09
N PRO A 62 32.68 -21.86 51.69
CA PRO A 62 32.90 -20.43 51.65
C PRO A 62 31.75 -19.79 50.83
N GLU A 63 31.25 -18.64 51.27
CA GLU A 63 30.16 -17.91 50.56
C GLU A 63 28.82 -18.67 50.40
N ALA A 64 28.60 -19.73 51.23
CA ALA A 64 27.35 -20.55 51.14
C ALA A 64 26.09 -19.69 51.26
N GLU A 65 26.07 -18.75 52.18
CA GLU A 65 24.92 -17.87 52.42
C GLU A 65 24.65 -16.97 51.20
N GLU A 66 25.68 -16.30 50.67
CA GLU A 66 25.56 -15.44 49.49
C GLU A 66 25.08 -16.19 48.26
N ILE A 67 25.63 -17.40 48.01
CA ILE A 67 25.22 -18.24 46.91
C ILE A 67 23.77 -18.64 47.07
N ASN A 68 23.37 -19.13 48.26
CA ASN A 68 22.01 -19.60 48.51
C ASN A 68 20.97 -18.47 48.42
N GLU A 69 21.30 -17.27 48.91
CA GLU A 69 20.46 -16.10 48.72
C GLU A 69 20.32 -15.71 47.25
N ALA A 70 21.40 -15.75 46.46
CA ALA A 70 21.34 -15.45 45.02
C ALA A 70 20.44 -16.47 44.29
N LEU A 71 20.54 -17.76 44.63
CA LEU A 71 19.66 -18.80 44.07
C LEU A 71 18.18 -18.56 44.45
N ASN A 72 17.91 -18.20 45.71
CA ASN A 72 16.55 -17.87 46.15
C ASN A 72 16.01 -16.63 45.46
N ARG A 73 16.79 -15.57 45.30
CA ARG A 73 16.40 -14.37 44.52
C ARG A 73 16.09 -14.76 43.07
N THR A 74 16.92 -15.60 42.44
CA THR A 74 16.72 -16.11 41.10
C THR A 74 15.40 -16.88 40.99
N LYS A 75 15.13 -17.81 41.94
CA LYS A 75 13.91 -18.60 41.96
C LYS A 75 12.65 -17.71 42.11
N LYS A 76 12.67 -16.76 43.05
CA LYS A 76 11.57 -15.79 43.25
C LYS A 76 11.28 -14.99 41.99
N ARG A 77 12.34 -14.47 41.34
CA ARG A 77 12.18 -13.69 40.10
C ARG A 77 11.63 -14.51 38.94
N LEU A 78 12.03 -15.78 38.80
CA LEU A 78 11.50 -16.67 37.79
C LEU A 78 10.02 -16.97 38.01
N LEU A 79 9.61 -17.23 39.26
CA LEU A 79 8.22 -17.46 39.62
C LEU A 79 7.37 -16.20 39.33
N SER A 80 7.84 -15.02 39.72
CA SER A 80 7.16 -13.75 39.40
C SER A 80 6.98 -13.51 37.89
N ILE A 81 7.95 -13.91 37.07
CA ILE A 81 7.81 -13.85 35.60
C ILE A 81 6.74 -14.83 35.11
N ILE A 82 6.70 -16.05 35.65
CA ILE A 82 5.70 -17.07 35.30
C ILE A 82 4.30 -16.58 35.67
N ASP A 83 4.12 -16.05 36.88
CA ASP A 83 2.86 -15.50 37.35
C ASP A 83 2.38 -14.34 36.49
N TYR A 84 3.32 -13.42 36.12
CA TYR A 84 3.03 -12.29 35.24
C TYR A 84 2.58 -12.77 33.85
N LEU A 85 3.30 -13.71 33.24
CA LEU A 85 2.93 -14.26 31.93
C LEU A 85 1.54 -14.95 31.95
N SER A 86 1.25 -15.65 33.06
CA SER A 86 -0.05 -16.30 33.27
C SER A 86 -1.18 -15.28 33.41
N TYR A 87 -0.95 -14.19 34.12
CA TYR A 87 -1.90 -13.09 34.32
C TYR A 87 -2.22 -12.38 32.99
N GLU A 88 -1.21 -12.15 32.16
CA GLU A 88 -1.34 -11.52 30.83
C GLU A 88 -1.88 -12.47 29.75
N GLU A 89 -2.25 -13.71 30.12
CA GLU A 89 -2.69 -14.76 29.18
C GLU A 89 -1.65 -15.05 28.05
N GLU A 90 -0.36 -14.76 28.31
CA GLU A 90 0.71 -15.10 27.39
C GLU A 90 1.07 -16.61 27.48
N PRO A 91 1.55 -17.24 26.36
CA PRO A 91 2.02 -18.61 26.40
C PRO A 91 3.19 -18.79 27.39
N VAL A 92 2.98 -19.50 28.49
CA VAL A 92 4.04 -19.73 29.49
C VAL A 92 4.92 -20.90 29.03
N THR A 93 6.03 -20.59 28.36
CA THR A 93 7.03 -21.57 27.93
C THR A 93 8.35 -21.38 28.67
N PRO A 94 9.16 -22.45 28.91
CA PRO A 94 10.45 -22.34 29.58
C PRO A 94 11.39 -21.35 28.89
N ARG A 95 11.35 -21.31 27.55
CA ARG A 95 12.16 -20.41 26.74
C ARG A 95 11.78 -18.95 26.94
N LEU A 96 10.49 -18.62 26.94
CA LEU A 96 9.99 -17.25 27.14
C LEU A 96 10.35 -16.76 28.55
N VAL A 97 10.19 -17.61 29.58
CA VAL A 97 10.59 -17.31 30.96
C VAL A 97 12.10 -17.03 31.05
N GLN A 98 12.94 -17.82 30.39
CA GLN A 98 14.38 -17.60 30.32
C GLN A 98 14.72 -16.26 29.63
N GLU A 99 14.11 -15.97 28.49
CA GLU A 99 14.34 -14.74 27.71
C GLU A 99 13.97 -13.51 28.53
N ARG A 100 12.81 -13.53 29.22
CA ARG A 100 12.38 -12.47 30.14
C ARG A 100 13.33 -12.31 31.34
N PHE A 101 13.78 -13.42 31.92
CA PHE A 101 14.72 -13.41 33.07
C PHE A 101 16.09 -12.84 32.68
N LEU A 102 16.62 -13.22 31.52
CA LEU A 102 17.91 -12.75 31.01
C LEU A 102 17.85 -11.31 30.49
N GLY A 103 16.66 -10.66 30.50
CA GLY A 103 16.50 -9.32 29.95
C GLY A 103 16.74 -9.27 28.45
N LYS A 104 16.70 -10.43 27.77
CA LYS A 104 16.59 -10.41 26.33
C LYS A 104 15.24 -9.75 26.05
N LYS A 105 15.24 -8.46 25.76
CA LYS A 105 14.09 -7.81 25.15
C LYS A 105 13.72 -8.70 23.97
N GLU A 106 12.51 -9.24 23.94
CA GLU A 106 11.92 -9.60 22.66
C GLU A 106 12.36 -8.49 21.72
N GLN A 107 12.87 -8.84 20.56
CA GLN A 107 12.91 -7.85 19.46
C GLN A 107 11.46 -7.54 19.19
N ARG A 108 10.91 -6.60 19.98
CA ARG A 108 9.54 -6.12 19.77
C ARG A 108 9.47 -5.75 18.32
N ARG A 109 8.63 -6.47 17.59
CA ARG A 109 8.41 -6.14 16.18
C ARG A 109 7.94 -4.71 16.10
N THR A 110 8.58 -3.95 15.26
CA THR A 110 8.30 -2.54 15.07
C THR A 110 7.60 -2.32 13.75
N ILE A 111 6.81 -1.26 13.67
CA ILE A 111 5.92 -1.04 12.52
C ILE A 111 6.69 -0.72 11.24
N LEU A 112 7.79 0.03 11.31
CA LEU A 112 8.58 0.37 10.12
C LEU A 112 9.31 -0.86 9.58
N LYS A 113 9.79 -1.76 10.45
CA LYS A 113 10.41 -3.00 10.00
C LYS A 113 9.44 -3.90 9.23
N ILE A 114 8.19 -4.03 9.69
CA ILE A 114 7.16 -4.78 8.96
C ILE A 114 6.83 -4.09 7.63
N PHE A 115 6.78 -2.76 7.63
CA PHE A 115 6.51 -2.00 6.42
C PHE A 115 7.64 -2.19 5.39
N GLU A 116 8.88 -2.16 5.82
CA GLU A 116 10.06 -2.40 4.99
C GLU A 116 10.05 -3.81 4.40
N GLU A 117 9.84 -4.85 5.22
CA GLU A 117 9.70 -6.25 4.78
C GLU A 117 8.59 -6.41 3.74
N HIS A 118 7.44 -5.76 3.95
CA HIS A 118 6.34 -5.73 2.98
C HIS A 118 6.78 -5.10 1.65
N ASN A 119 7.45 -3.95 1.71
CA ASN A 119 7.87 -3.21 0.51
C ASN A 119 8.93 -3.99 -0.28
N GLU A 120 9.89 -4.63 0.39
CA GLU A 120 10.89 -5.49 -0.24
C GLU A 120 10.23 -6.70 -0.95
N ASN A 121 9.24 -7.31 -0.32
CA ASN A 121 8.49 -8.39 -0.96
C ASN A 121 7.67 -7.88 -2.16
N ALA A 122 7.05 -6.71 -2.04
CA ALA A 122 6.32 -6.09 -3.15
C ALA A 122 7.24 -5.72 -4.33
N LYS A 123 8.50 -5.30 -4.07
CA LYS A 123 9.50 -5.04 -5.12
C LYS A 123 9.82 -6.30 -5.92
N LYS A 124 9.99 -7.45 -5.25
CA LYS A 124 10.27 -8.74 -5.93
C LYS A 124 9.14 -9.20 -6.86
N LEU A 125 7.93 -8.72 -6.61
CA LEU A 125 6.72 -9.07 -7.39
C LEU A 125 6.36 -8.00 -8.44
N VAL A 126 7.26 -7.05 -8.70
CA VAL A 126 7.04 -6.06 -9.79
C VAL A 126 7.04 -6.76 -11.15
N GLY A 127 6.01 -6.49 -11.94
CA GLY A 127 5.80 -7.14 -13.24
C GLY A 127 5.03 -8.47 -13.17
N ILE A 128 4.82 -9.02 -11.96
CA ILE A 128 4.00 -10.22 -11.69
C ILE A 128 2.67 -9.75 -11.09
N ASP A 129 2.68 -9.32 -9.82
CA ASP A 129 1.47 -8.92 -9.07
C ASP A 129 1.34 -7.40 -8.92
N PHE A 130 2.45 -6.67 -8.98
CA PHE A 130 2.48 -5.23 -8.76
C PHE A 130 3.04 -4.45 -9.95
N ALA A 131 2.37 -3.35 -10.30
CA ALA A 131 2.95 -2.37 -11.19
C ALA A 131 4.02 -1.54 -10.44
N PRO A 132 5.11 -1.07 -11.12
CA PRO A 132 6.17 -0.26 -10.50
C PRO A 132 5.65 0.93 -9.70
N GLY A 133 4.69 1.69 -10.24
CA GLY A 133 4.08 2.82 -9.54
C GLY A 133 3.23 2.45 -8.31
N THR A 134 2.91 1.17 -8.08
CA THR A 134 2.27 0.71 -6.84
C THR A 134 3.30 0.60 -5.73
N VAL A 135 4.46 0.03 -6.04
CA VAL A 135 5.56 -0.11 -5.08
C VAL A 135 6.12 1.25 -4.70
N GLU A 136 6.28 2.17 -5.65
CA GLU A 136 6.68 3.56 -5.39
C GLU A 136 5.74 4.26 -4.38
N ARG A 137 4.43 4.00 -4.46
CA ARG A 137 3.46 4.53 -3.49
C ARG A 137 3.60 3.90 -2.11
N TYR A 138 3.96 2.63 -2.02
CA TYR A 138 4.26 1.99 -0.73
C TYR A 138 5.52 2.58 -0.11
N GLU A 139 6.57 2.80 -0.90
CA GLU A 139 7.79 3.48 -0.44
C GLU A 139 7.50 4.91 0.05
N THR A 140 6.68 5.65 -0.68
CA THR A 140 6.25 6.98 -0.27
C THR A 140 5.47 6.93 1.05
N SER A 141 4.57 5.95 1.21
CA SER A 141 3.82 5.76 2.47
C SER A 141 4.74 5.37 3.63
N TYR A 142 5.74 4.52 3.39
CA TYR A 142 6.77 4.18 4.38
C TYR A 142 7.52 5.43 4.87
N LYS A 143 8.01 6.26 3.93
CA LYS A 143 8.70 7.52 4.26
C LYS A 143 7.82 8.43 5.11
N HIS A 144 6.55 8.60 4.74
CA HIS A 144 5.62 9.41 5.52
C HIS A 144 5.39 8.86 6.93
N THR A 145 5.29 7.53 7.09
CA THR A 145 5.13 6.90 8.40
C THR A 145 6.37 7.14 9.27
N ARG A 146 7.56 6.94 8.71
CA ARG A 146 8.83 7.21 9.39
C ARG A 146 8.96 8.68 9.81
N ASP A 147 8.69 9.61 8.89
CA ASP A 147 8.78 11.05 9.13
C ASP A 147 7.79 11.48 10.23
N PHE A 148 6.58 10.90 10.25
CA PHE A 148 5.59 11.14 11.29
C PHE A 148 6.04 10.63 12.65
N ILE A 149 6.57 9.40 12.73
CA ILE A 149 7.08 8.82 13.97
C ILE A 149 8.20 9.69 14.53
N HIS A 150 9.13 10.10 13.70
CA HIS A 150 10.21 10.99 14.11
C HIS A 150 9.67 12.37 14.57
N TRP A 151 8.76 12.96 13.83
CA TRP A 151 8.19 14.27 14.16
C TRP A 151 7.42 14.27 15.47
N ARG A 152 6.55 13.25 15.68
CA ARG A 152 5.64 13.21 16.82
C ARG A 152 6.25 12.61 18.07
N TYR A 153 7.00 11.52 17.91
CA TYR A 153 7.48 10.68 19.02
C TYR A 153 8.98 10.80 19.27
N LYS A 154 9.75 11.47 18.42
CA LYS A 154 11.22 11.61 18.49
C LYS A 154 11.92 10.24 18.59
N ARG A 155 11.39 9.25 17.89
CA ARG A 155 11.90 7.87 17.84
C ARG A 155 12.19 7.47 16.40
N GLU A 156 13.09 6.52 16.23
CA GLU A 156 13.41 5.95 14.91
C GLU A 156 12.33 4.99 14.42
N ASP A 157 11.67 4.26 15.33
CA ASP A 157 10.57 3.34 15.04
C ASP A 157 9.68 3.17 16.28
N LEU A 158 8.50 2.55 16.14
CA LEU A 158 7.57 2.27 17.22
C LEU A 158 7.26 0.78 17.31
N ALA A 159 7.19 0.28 18.56
CA ALA A 159 6.68 -1.06 18.81
C ALA A 159 5.19 -1.16 18.44
N LEU A 160 4.75 -2.34 18.02
CA LEU A 160 3.35 -2.55 17.65
C LEU A 160 2.36 -2.26 18.79
N ASP A 161 2.78 -2.50 20.05
CA ASP A 161 1.96 -2.23 21.25
C ASP A 161 1.72 -0.73 21.49
N ASP A 162 2.60 0.14 20.96
CA ASP A 162 2.46 1.60 21.05
C ASP A 162 1.44 2.16 20.03
N LEU A 163 0.98 1.33 19.06
CA LEU A 163 0.04 1.73 18.04
C LEU A 163 -1.40 1.61 18.55
N ASN A 164 -2.01 2.73 18.79
CA ASN A 164 -3.40 2.82 19.24
C ASN A 164 -4.23 3.74 18.34
N GLN A 165 -5.51 3.91 18.64
CA GLN A 165 -6.39 4.78 17.86
C GLN A 165 -5.92 6.24 17.84
N GLN A 166 -5.30 6.73 18.92
CA GLN A 166 -4.78 8.09 18.99
C GLN A 166 -3.62 8.29 17.99
N PHE A 167 -2.75 7.28 17.84
CA PHE A 167 -1.71 7.31 16.81
C PHE A 167 -2.31 7.57 15.40
N VAL A 168 -3.38 6.88 15.04
CA VAL A 168 -4.01 7.04 13.72
C VAL A 168 -4.61 8.43 13.54
N LYS A 169 -5.25 8.98 14.60
CA LYS A 169 -5.80 10.36 14.58
C LYS A 169 -4.70 11.40 14.45
N ASP A 170 -3.61 11.26 15.20
CA ASP A 170 -2.46 12.17 15.14
C ASP A 170 -1.78 12.08 13.74
N TYR A 171 -1.71 10.88 13.15
CA TYR A 171 -1.16 10.69 11.83
C TYR A 171 -2.03 11.32 10.74
N GLU A 172 -3.36 11.22 10.86
CA GLU A 172 -4.29 11.94 9.98
C GLU A 172 -4.12 13.46 10.10
N LEU A 173 -4.01 13.98 11.34
CA LEU A 173 -3.79 15.39 11.60
C LEU A 173 -2.47 15.88 10.98
N TYR A 174 -1.39 15.13 11.15
CA TYR A 174 -0.08 15.40 10.55
C TYR A 174 -0.17 15.53 9.03
N PHE A 175 -0.87 14.62 8.35
CA PHE A 175 -1.04 14.73 6.90
C PHE A 175 -1.76 16.01 6.49
N LYS A 176 -2.80 16.39 7.22
CA LYS A 176 -3.63 17.56 6.89
C LYS A 176 -2.93 18.88 7.22
N THR A 177 -2.26 18.97 8.36
CA THR A 177 -1.72 20.23 8.89
C THR A 177 -0.25 20.44 8.53
N VAL A 178 0.60 19.44 8.69
CA VAL A 178 2.05 19.55 8.44
C VAL A 178 2.36 19.27 6.98
N ARG A 179 1.81 18.18 6.41
CA ARG A 179 2.04 17.80 5.00
C ARG A 179 1.09 18.50 4.03
N LYS A 180 0.07 19.18 4.52
CA LYS A 180 -0.95 19.91 3.73
C LYS A 180 -1.58 19.03 2.63
N CYS A 181 -1.77 17.75 2.92
CA CYS A 181 -2.38 16.81 2.00
C CYS A 181 -3.89 17.01 1.91
N SER A 182 -4.46 16.84 0.71
CA SER A 182 -5.91 16.80 0.55
C SER A 182 -6.51 15.60 1.29
N HIS A 183 -7.82 15.66 1.59
CA HIS A 183 -8.53 14.57 2.27
C HIS A 183 -8.35 13.21 1.59
N ASN A 184 -8.48 13.15 0.26
CA ASN A 184 -8.34 11.90 -0.49
C ASN A 184 -6.92 11.36 -0.49
N SER A 185 -5.90 12.23 -0.51
CA SER A 185 -4.50 11.82 -0.40
C SER A 185 -4.19 11.28 0.98
N THR A 186 -4.64 11.98 2.04
CA THR A 186 -4.55 11.51 3.44
C THR A 186 -5.18 10.13 3.61
N THR A 187 -6.41 9.97 3.12
CA THR A 187 -7.14 8.69 3.19
C THR A 187 -6.37 7.56 2.48
N LYS A 188 -5.73 7.82 1.35
CA LYS A 188 -4.93 6.82 0.63
C LYS A 188 -3.69 6.40 1.43
N TYR A 189 -2.96 7.34 2.04
CA TYR A 189 -1.81 7.03 2.88
C TYR A 189 -2.20 6.23 4.12
N LEU A 190 -3.28 6.63 4.79
CA LEU A 190 -3.82 5.88 5.94
C LEU A 190 -4.28 4.47 5.55
N LYS A 191 -4.85 4.27 4.35
CA LYS A 191 -5.19 2.94 3.85
C LYS A 191 -3.96 2.08 3.59
N ASN A 192 -2.88 2.65 3.08
CA ASN A 192 -1.61 1.92 2.91
C ASN A 192 -1.03 1.53 4.29
N PHE A 193 -1.04 2.43 5.25
CA PHE A 193 -0.61 2.12 6.62
C PHE A 193 -1.52 1.05 7.27
N LYS A 194 -2.84 1.15 7.12
CA LYS A 194 -3.78 0.12 7.59
C LYS A 194 -3.48 -1.26 7.01
N LYS A 195 -2.99 -1.35 5.76
CA LYS A 195 -2.59 -2.63 5.17
C LYS A 195 -1.46 -3.28 5.98
N ILE A 196 -0.46 -2.50 6.42
CA ILE A 196 0.66 -3.00 7.22
C ILE A 196 0.19 -3.44 8.61
N VAL A 197 -0.67 -2.64 9.25
CA VAL A 197 -1.30 -3.01 10.52
C VAL A 197 -2.08 -4.32 10.40
N ARG A 198 -2.82 -4.53 9.30
CA ARG A 198 -3.55 -5.78 9.06
C ARG A 198 -2.62 -6.98 8.89
N ILE A 199 -1.43 -6.80 8.31
CA ILE A 199 -0.42 -7.86 8.25
C ILE A 199 0.02 -8.23 9.67
N ALA A 200 0.28 -7.25 10.53
CA ALA A 200 0.67 -7.49 11.92
C ALA A 200 -0.44 -8.21 12.71
N LEU A 201 -1.70 -7.82 12.53
CA LEU A 201 -2.86 -8.48 13.15
C LEU A 201 -3.05 -9.91 12.67
N ALA A 202 -2.98 -10.13 11.35
CA ALA A 202 -3.16 -11.46 10.75
C ALA A 202 -2.09 -12.47 11.18
N ASN A 203 -0.87 -11.98 11.49
CA ASN A 203 0.22 -12.81 12.01
C ASN A 203 0.22 -12.93 13.55
N GLY A 204 -0.77 -12.38 14.24
CA GLY A 204 -0.84 -12.40 15.70
C GLY A 204 0.22 -11.55 16.41
N TRP A 205 0.92 -10.66 15.69
CA TRP A 205 1.95 -9.79 16.27
C TRP A 205 1.37 -8.57 16.97
N MET A 206 0.10 -8.29 16.74
CA MET A 206 -0.67 -7.20 17.35
C MET A 206 -2.04 -7.74 17.80
N LYS A 207 -2.46 -7.41 19.02
CA LYS A 207 -3.74 -7.89 19.61
C LYS A 207 -4.92 -6.96 19.29
N LYS A 208 -4.70 -5.64 19.21
CA LYS A 208 -5.76 -4.63 19.02
C LYS A 208 -5.62 -3.90 17.70
N ASP A 209 -6.70 -3.76 16.94
CA ASP A 209 -6.70 -2.98 15.69
C ASP A 209 -6.86 -1.47 16.01
N PRO A 210 -5.86 -0.63 15.78
CA PRO A 210 -5.95 0.81 15.99
C PRO A 210 -6.94 1.49 15.02
N PHE A 211 -7.40 0.79 13.98
CA PHE A 211 -8.37 1.25 13.00
C PHE A 211 -9.80 0.72 13.24
N ALA A 212 -10.06 -0.01 14.33
CA ALA A 212 -11.34 -0.71 14.55
C ALA A 212 -12.57 0.20 14.36
N THR A 213 -12.51 1.45 14.85
CA THR A 213 -13.62 2.41 14.76
C THR A 213 -13.47 3.43 13.62
N ILE A 214 -12.38 3.37 12.85
CA ILE A 214 -12.06 4.38 11.81
C ILE A 214 -12.59 3.92 10.46
N LYS A 215 -13.58 4.66 9.95
CA LYS A 215 -14.15 4.47 8.61
C LYS A 215 -13.57 5.49 7.64
N PHE A 216 -12.98 5.02 6.55
CA PHE A 216 -12.47 5.87 5.49
C PHE A 216 -13.54 6.14 4.43
N LYS A 217 -13.89 7.40 4.24
CA LYS A 217 -14.77 7.87 3.19
C LYS A 217 -13.97 8.76 2.24
N LEU A 218 -13.91 8.40 0.96
CA LEU A 218 -13.33 9.27 -0.05
C LEU A 218 -14.34 10.35 -0.42
N GLN A 219 -13.86 11.58 -0.52
CA GLN A 219 -14.66 12.67 -1.08
C GLN A 219 -14.76 12.47 -2.59
N GLN A 220 -15.96 12.63 -3.10
CA GLN A 220 -16.19 12.59 -4.54
C GLN A 220 -15.72 13.92 -5.14
N ILE A 221 -14.83 13.82 -6.14
CA ILE A 221 -14.32 14.98 -6.88
C ILE A 221 -14.91 14.91 -8.28
N ASP A 222 -15.44 16.01 -8.74
CA ASP A 222 -15.98 16.10 -10.08
C ASP A 222 -14.88 15.94 -11.12
N ALA A 223 -15.17 15.15 -12.14
CA ALA A 223 -14.25 14.93 -13.22
C ALA A 223 -14.19 16.18 -14.11
N VAL A 224 -13.00 16.70 -14.35
CA VAL A 224 -12.80 17.76 -15.33
C VAL A 224 -12.91 17.16 -16.74
N TYR A 225 -13.78 17.71 -17.57
CA TYR A 225 -13.95 17.37 -18.98
C TYR A 225 -14.12 18.66 -19.82
N LEU A 226 -13.91 18.56 -21.13
CA LEU A 226 -14.16 19.64 -22.07
C LEU A 226 -15.62 19.59 -22.53
N THR A 227 -16.27 20.76 -22.61
CA THR A 227 -17.57 20.89 -23.30
C THR A 227 -17.40 20.72 -24.81
N ALA A 228 -18.50 20.62 -25.55
CA ALA A 228 -18.46 20.52 -27.00
C ALA A 228 -17.76 21.74 -27.65
N GLU A 229 -18.04 22.94 -27.13
CA GLU A 229 -17.47 24.19 -27.58
C GLU A 229 -15.95 24.26 -27.30
N GLU A 230 -15.51 23.85 -26.09
CA GLU A 230 -14.10 23.79 -25.72
C GLU A 230 -13.31 22.74 -26.55
N LEU A 231 -13.93 21.58 -26.79
CA LEU A 231 -13.35 20.53 -27.64
C LEU A 231 -13.19 21.03 -29.09
N GLU A 232 -14.20 21.72 -29.61
CA GLU A 232 -14.19 22.29 -30.96
C GLU A 232 -13.18 23.46 -31.07
N ALA A 233 -13.10 24.34 -30.07
CA ALA A 233 -12.10 25.39 -30.00
C ALA A 233 -10.67 24.81 -30.06
N MET A 234 -10.41 23.75 -29.31
CA MET A 234 -9.13 23.05 -29.32
C MET A 234 -8.84 22.40 -30.70
N ARG A 235 -9.86 21.80 -31.31
CA ARG A 235 -9.73 21.18 -32.63
C ARG A 235 -9.38 22.21 -33.72
N LYS A 236 -10.03 23.37 -33.71
CA LYS A 236 -9.88 24.43 -34.72
C LYS A 236 -8.64 25.28 -34.52
N LYS A 237 -8.04 25.28 -33.34
CA LYS A 237 -6.89 26.10 -33.02
C LYS A 237 -5.70 25.79 -33.91
N LYS A 238 -5.21 26.79 -34.65
CA LYS A 238 -3.95 26.67 -35.42
C LYS A 238 -2.79 26.80 -34.45
N LEU A 239 -1.94 25.78 -34.42
CA LEU A 239 -0.73 25.73 -33.59
C LEU A 239 0.47 25.67 -34.54
N HIS A 240 1.38 26.63 -34.43
CA HIS A 240 2.53 26.73 -35.33
C HIS A 240 3.76 25.96 -34.85
N ILE A 241 3.67 25.34 -33.65
CA ILE A 241 4.77 24.59 -33.04
C ILE A 241 4.42 23.11 -33.12
N ASP A 242 5.12 22.37 -33.94
CA ASP A 242 4.85 20.96 -34.24
C ASP A 242 4.69 20.08 -32.99
N ARG A 243 5.55 20.26 -31.98
CA ARG A 243 5.47 19.50 -30.74
C ARG A 243 4.15 19.71 -29.98
N ILE A 244 3.62 20.95 -29.99
CA ILE A 244 2.37 21.32 -29.32
C ILE A 244 1.20 20.79 -30.13
N ASP A 245 1.28 20.90 -31.47
CA ASP A 245 0.28 20.35 -32.39
C ASP A 245 0.16 18.83 -32.26
N GLN A 246 1.28 18.12 -32.18
CA GLN A 246 1.28 16.66 -31.93
C GLN A 246 0.62 16.29 -30.60
N ILE A 247 0.88 17.03 -29.54
CA ILE A 247 0.29 16.75 -28.21
C ILE A 247 -1.22 17.01 -28.21
N ARG A 248 -1.66 18.12 -28.87
CA ARG A 248 -3.07 18.38 -29.08
C ARG A 248 -3.74 17.22 -29.83
N ASP A 249 -3.15 16.76 -30.91
CA ASP A 249 -3.69 15.68 -31.74
C ASP A 249 -3.82 14.36 -30.97
N VAL A 250 -2.81 13.98 -30.20
CA VAL A 250 -2.88 12.82 -29.31
C VAL A 250 -3.97 12.97 -28.26
N PHE A 251 -4.11 14.17 -27.69
CA PHE A 251 -5.17 14.44 -26.72
C PHE A 251 -6.57 14.37 -27.37
N LEU A 252 -6.75 14.99 -28.53
CA LEU A 252 -8.01 14.92 -29.29
C LEU A 252 -8.34 13.49 -29.70
N PHE A 253 -7.35 12.71 -30.12
CA PHE A 253 -7.55 11.28 -30.40
C PHE A 253 -8.07 10.52 -29.18
N CYS A 254 -7.52 10.80 -28.01
CA CYS A 254 -8.05 10.24 -26.75
C CYS A 254 -9.46 10.77 -26.41
N CYS A 255 -9.80 12.02 -26.76
CA CYS A 255 -11.15 12.55 -26.62
C CYS A 255 -12.16 11.84 -27.55
N TYR A 256 -11.75 11.39 -28.71
CA TYR A 256 -12.63 10.69 -29.66
C TYR A 256 -12.70 9.17 -29.48
N THR A 257 -11.74 8.57 -28.81
CA THR A 257 -11.65 7.12 -28.63
C THR A 257 -11.84 6.65 -27.17
N GLY A 258 -11.71 7.54 -26.20
CA GLY A 258 -11.74 7.19 -24.79
C GLY A 258 -10.53 6.40 -24.29
N LEU A 259 -9.50 6.19 -25.12
CA LEU A 259 -8.27 5.49 -24.71
C LEU A 259 -7.58 6.21 -23.56
N ALA A 260 -7.08 5.45 -22.61
CA ALA A 260 -6.23 6.00 -21.56
C ALA A 260 -4.81 6.25 -22.08
N PHE A 261 -4.08 7.15 -21.43
CA PHE A 261 -2.72 7.51 -21.81
C PHE A 261 -1.79 6.29 -22.02
N ALA A 262 -1.84 5.32 -21.11
CA ALA A 262 -1.02 4.12 -21.23
C ALA A 262 -1.38 3.26 -22.44
N ASP A 263 -2.66 3.20 -22.79
CA ASP A 263 -3.19 2.38 -23.87
C ASP A 263 -2.89 3.03 -25.23
N VAL A 264 -3.03 4.36 -25.39
CA VAL A 264 -2.69 5.08 -26.62
C VAL A 264 -1.18 5.11 -26.86
N LYS A 265 -0.37 5.20 -25.82
CA LYS A 265 1.10 5.16 -25.94
C LYS A 265 1.61 3.85 -26.53
N GLY A 266 0.92 2.76 -26.29
CA GLY A 266 1.26 1.44 -26.84
C GLY A 266 0.30 1.00 -27.95
N LEU A 267 -0.33 1.93 -28.68
CA LEU A 267 -1.25 1.60 -29.78
C LEU A 267 -0.46 1.27 -31.04
N LYS A 268 -0.72 0.09 -31.59
CA LYS A 268 -0.02 -0.47 -32.77
C LYS A 268 -1.01 -0.85 -33.87
N ALA A 269 -0.50 -1.10 -35.10
CA ALA A 269 -1.31 -1.53 -36.23
C ALA A 269 -2.10 -2.82 -35.95
N GLU A 270 -1.55 -3.74 -35.17
CA GLU A 270 -2.21 -5.00 -34.75
C GLU A 270 -3.50 -4.77 -33.90
N ASN A 271 -3.67 -3.57 -33.38
CA ASN A 271 -4.86 -3.20 -32.61
C ASN A 271 -5.99 -2.63 -33.49
N LEU A 272 -5.73 -2.44 -34.79
CA LEU A 272 -6.69 -1.94 -35.76
C LEU A 272 -7.31 -3.11 -36.55
N GLU A 273 -8.60 -3.06 -36.71
CA GLU A 273 -9.37 -4.02 -37.52
C GLU A 273 -10.36 -3.27 -38.39
N THR A 274 -10.46 -3.62 -39.67
CA THR A 274 -11.48 -3.11 -40.57
C THR A 274 -12.56 -4.19 -40.72
N ASP A 275 -13.79 -3.85 -40.43
CA ASP A 275 -14.91 -4.79 -40.57
C ASP A 275 -15.33 -4.96 -42.03
N LYS A 276 -16.33 -5.81 -42.27
CA LYS A 276 -16.82 -6.14 -43.62
C LYS A 276 -17.47 -4.93 -44.32
N ASP A 277 -17.94 -3.98 -43.56
CA ASP A 277 -18.59 -2.76 -44.04
C ASP A 277 -17.59 -1.61 -44.25
N GLY A 278 -16.28 -1.86 -44.03
CA GLY A 278 -15.21 -0.90 -44.22
C GLY A 278 -14.97 0.06 -43.03
N PHE A 279 -15.63 -0.19 -41.91
CA PHE A 279 -15.42 0.61 -40.70
C PHE A 279 -14.20 0.17 -39.93
N LEU A 280 -13.47 1.14 -39.39
CA LEU A 280 -12.26 0.92 -38.61
C LEU A 280 -12.60 0.80 -37.12
N TRP A 281 -12.04 -0.24 -36.49
CA TRP A 281 -12.19 -0.52 -35.08
C TRP A 281 -10.83 -0.58 -34.40
N ILE A 282 -10.81 -0.24 -33.09
CA ILE A 282 -9.67 -0.46 -32.22
C ILE A 282 -10.04 -1.52 -31.18
N HIS A 283 -9.28 -2.61 -31.15
CA HIS A 283 -9.34 -3.65 -30.13
C HIS A 283 -8.09 -3.58 -29.26
N LYS A 284 -8.22 -2.99 -28.07
CA LYS A 284 -7.07 -2.77 -27.18
C LYS A 284 -7.33 -3.35 -25.80
N LYS A 285 -6.55 -4.33 -25.40
CA LYS A 285 -6.52 -4.81 -24.02
C LYS A 285 -5.90 -3.75 -23.15
N ARG A 286 -6.63 -3.28 -22.15
CA ARG A 286 -6.19 -2.23 -21.24
C ARG A 286 -5.03 -2.69 -20.35
N GLN A 287 -3.99 -1.89 -20.27
CA GLN A 287 -2.83 -2.19 -19.43
C GLN A 287 -3.19 -2.31 -17.94
N LYS A 288 -4.13 -1.50 -17.45
CA LYS A 288 -4.46 -1.44 -16.01
C LYS A 288 -5.45 -2.49 -15.54
N SER A 289 -6.46 -2.81 -16.35
CA SER A 289 -7.58 -3.68 -15.94
C SER A 289 -7.63 -5.00 -16.69
N HIS A 290 -6.77 -5.17 -17.69
CA HIS A 290 -6.73 -6.31 -18.61
C HIS A 290 -8.06 -6.58 -19.36
N GLN A 291 -9.03 -5.64 -19.27
CA GLN A 291 -10.29 -5.70 -19.99
C GLN A 291 -10.09 -5.23 -21.43
N MET A 292 -10.84 -5.82 -22.36
CA MET A 292 -10.85 -5.40 -23.76
C MET A 292 -11.65 -4.09 -23.90
N SER A 293 -11.07 -3.09 -24.54
CA SER A 293 -11.76 -1.92 -25.09
C SER A 293 -12.03 -2.15 -26.57
N THR A 294 -13.28 -2.07 -26.98
CA THR A 294 -13.70 -2.15 -28.37
C THR A 294 -14.23 -0.78 -28.76
N ILE A 295 -13.57 -0.12 -29.69
CA ILE A 295 -13.79 1.28 -30.01
C ILE A 295 -14.04 1.44 -31.50
N PHE A 296 -15.18 1.99 -31.88
CA PHE A 296 -15.44 2.42 -33.23
C PHE A 296 -14.64 3.70 -33.52
N VAL A 297 -13.86 3.72 -34.60
CA VAL A 297 -13.01 4.86 -34.96
C VAL A 297 -13.79 5.83 -35.81
N ILE A 298 -14.31 6.89 -35.19
CA ILE A 298 -15.00 7.96 -35.92
C ILE A 298 -14.05 8.72 -36.84
N ASP A 299 -14.57 9.40 -37.87
CA ASP A 299 -13.77 10.11 -38.87
C ASP A 299 -12.78 11.10 -38.29
N ALA A 300 -13.16 11.81 -37.22
CA ALA A 300 -12.25 12.74 -36.54
C ALA A 300 -10.99 12.04 -35.98
N ALA A 301 -11.14 10.84 -35.41
CA ALA A 301 -10.02 10.03 -34.92
C ALA A 301 -9.24 9.41 -36.08
N ARG A 302 -9.92 8.95 -37.15
CA ARG A 302 -9.30 8.37 -38.35
C ARG A 302 -8.36 9.34 -39.02
N ARG A 303 -8.77 10.61 -39.24
CA ARG A 303 -7.93 11.65 -39.80
C ARG A 303 -6.64 11.87 -39.01
N LEU A 304 -6.68 11.75 -37.68
CA LEU A 304 -5.50 11.83 -36.85
C LEU A 304 -4.54 10.65 -37.05
N LEU A 305 -5.07 9.43 -37.22
CA LEU A 305 -4.24 8.28 -37.57
C LEU A 305 -3.59 8.46 -38.95
N GLU A 306 -4.34 8.92 -39.93
CA GLU A 306 -3.84 9.19 -41.29
C GLU A 306 -2.76 10.26 -41.33
N LYS A 307 -2.90 11.35 -40.52
CA LYS A 307 -1.90 12.42 -40.38
C LYS A 307 -0.52 11.90 -39.96
N TYR A 308 -0.50 10.86 -39.13
CA TYR A 308 0.75 10.29 -38.59
C TYR A 308 1.19 9.01 -39.31
N LYS A 309 0.41 8.51 -40.26
CA LYS A 309 0.75 7.35 -41.05
C LYS A 309 2.01 7.61 -41.88
N GLY A 310 2.92 6.65 -41.86
CA GLY A 310 4.16 6.73 -42.66
C GLY A 310 5.29 7.56 -42.07
N LYS A 311 5.13 8.13 -40.86
CA LYS A 311 6.24 8.82 -40.20
C LYS A 311 7.32 7.82 -39.75
N PRO A 312 8.60 7.96 -40.23
CA PRO A 312 9.65 6.98 -39.95
C PRO A 312 9.85 6.69 -38.46
N GLU A 313 9.85 7.74 -37.64
CA GLU A 313 10.06 7.65 -36.17
C GLU A 313 9.00 6.79 -35.45
N LEU A 314 7.80 6.64 -36.03
CA LEU A 314 6.74 5.80 -35.52
C LEU A 314 6.79 4.39 -36.09
N GLN A 315 7.17 4.24 -37.36
CA GLN A 315 7.30 2.96 -38.02
C GLN A 315 8.37 2.09 -37.37
N ASP A 316 9.54 2.64 -37.07
CA ASP A 316 10.62 1.95 -36.36
C ASP A 316 10.19 1.35 -35.03
N LYS A 317 9.22 1.98 -34.35
CA LYS A 317 8.69 1.54 -33.07
C LYS A 317 7.36 0.77 -33.18
N GLY A 318 6.82 0.65 -34.39
CA GLY A 318 5.52 0.04 -34.65
C GLY A 318 4.35 0.80 -33.98
N LEU A 319 4.50 2.11 -33.75
CA LEU A 319 3.50 2.95 -33.06
C LEU A 319 2.67 3.75 -34.06
N LEU A 320 1.42 4.03 -33.72
CA LEU A 320 0.51 4.80 -34.57
C LEU A 320 0.53 6.30 -34.31
N LEU A 321 0.89 6.72 -33.09
CA LEU A 321 0.83 8.12 -32.66
C LEU A 321 2.10 8.54 -31.86
N PRO A 322 2.54 9.81 -31.97
CA PRO A 322 3.72 10.34 -31.30
C PRO A 322 3.45 10.69 -29.84
N VAL A 323 3.32 9.71 -28.96
CA VAL A 323 2.96 9.90 -27.56
C VAL A 323 4.19 10.12 -26.70
N LEU A 324 4.35 11.32 -26.14
CA LEU A 324 5.42 11.67 -25.20
C LEU A 324 5.19 11.03 -23.80
N SER A 325 6.09 11.30 -22.85
CA SER A 325 5.86 10.91 -21.45
C SER A 325 4.63 11.63 -20.88
N ASN A 326 3.93 10.99 -19.93
CA ASN A 326 2.73 11.55 -19.31
C ASN A 326 2.99 12.93 -18.66
N GLN A 327 4.18 13.11 -18.08
CA GLN A 327 4.58 14.37 -17.47
C GLN A 327 4.70 15.49 -18.55
N LYS A 328 5.39 15.20 -19.66
CA LYS A 328 5.51 16.16 -20.79
C LYS A 328 4.15 16.47 -21.41
N MET A 329 3.32 15.44 -21.67
CA MET A 329 1.95 15.63 -22.17
C MET A 329 1.16 16.59 -21.28
N ASN A 330 1.13 16.34 -19.96
CA ASN A 330 0.38 17.16 -19.02
C ASN A 330 0.95 18.59 -18.87
N SER A 331 2.25 18.77 -19.07
CA SER A 331 2.86 20.10 -19.05
C SER A 331 2.40 20.94 -20.24
N TYR A 332 2.47 20.39 -21.46
CA TYR A 332 2.05 21.11 -22.67
C TYR A 332 0.52 21.23 -22.81
N LEU A 333 -0.25 20.33 -22.25
CA LEU A 333 -1.71 20.46 -22.22
C LEU A 333 -2.18 21.71 -21.49
N LYS A 334 -1.42 22.20 -20.50
CA LYS A 334 -1.72 23.51 -19.86
C LYS A 334 -1.56 24.65 -20.84
N GLU A 335 -0.45 24.69 -21.56
CA GLU A 335 -0.18 25.70 -22.56
C GLU A 335 -1.24 25.68 -23.68
N ILE A 336 -1.64 24.49 -24.15
CA ILE A 336 -2.70 24.33 -25.13
C ILE A 336 -4.04 24.84 -24.61
N ALA A 337 -4.39 24.56 -23.34
CA ALA A 337 -5.60 25.06 -22.71
C ALA A 337 -5.61 26.59 -22.69
N ASP A 338 -4.51 27.21 -22.27
CA ASP A 338 -4.35 28.69 -22.24
C ASP A 338 -4.51 29.26 -23.63
N LEU A 339 -3.83 28.70 -24.65
CA LEU A 339 -3.93 29.12 -26.05
C LEU A 339 -5.34 29.00 -26.63
N CYS A 340 -6.14 28.06 -26.12
CA CYS A 340 -7.53 27.85 -26.53
C CYS A 340 -8.56 28.62 -25.69
N GLY A 341 -8.13 29.40 -24.68
CA GLY A 341 -9.02 30.12 -23.76
C GLY A 341 -9.80 29.18 -22.82
N ILE A 342 -9.27 27.97 -22.54
CA ILE A 342 -9.89 26.97 -21.68
C ILE A 342 -9.40 27.15 -20.26
N ASN A 343 -10.22 27.70 -19.39
CA ASN A 343 -9.90 27.94 -17.98
C ASN A 343 -10.17 26.70 -17.12
N LYS A 344 -9.58 25.55 -17.50
CA LYS A 344 -9.66 24.29 -16.78
C LYS A 344 -8.29 23.63 -16.69
N LYS A 345 -8.00 23.00 -15.55
CA LYS A 345 -6.78 22.19 -15.41
C LYS A 345 -6.95 20.87 -16.14
N ILE A 346 -6.59 20.82 -17.42
CA ILE A 346 -6.67 19.61 -18.22
C ILE A 346 -5.42 18.72 -18.06
N THR A 347 -5.63 17.42 -18.20
CA THR A 347 -4.61 16.39 -18.15
C THR A 347 -4.94 15.31 -19.20
N THR A 348 -4.00 14.42 -19.47
CA THR A 348 -4.28 13.27 -20.37
C THR A 348 -5.52 12.46 -19.94
N HIS A 349 -5.86 12.45 -18.65
CA HIS A 349 -7.04 11.77 -18.15
C HIS A 349 -8.33 12.53 -18.44
N THR A 350 -8.28 13.85 -18.59
CA THR A 350 -9.38 14.72 -19.00
C THR A 350 -9.94 14.30 -20.36
N ALA A 351 -9.08 13.87 -21.30
CA ALA A 351 -9.55 13.38 -22.60
C ALA A 351 -10.55 12.23 -22.48
N ARG A 352 -10.26 11.27 -21.59
CA ARG A 352 -11.16 10.13 -21.36
C ARG A 352 -12.47 10.54 -20.67
N HIS A 353 -12.42 11.55 -19.80
CA HIS A 353 -13.63 12.14 -19.22
C HIS A 353 -14.45 12.86 -20.28
N THR A 354 -13.79 13.61 -21.18
CA THR A 354 -14.43 14.28 -22.32
C THR A 354 -15.09 13.27 -23.27
N PHE A 355 -14.43 12.17 -23.60
CA PHE A 355 -15.05 11.10 -24.37
C PHE A 355 -16.34 10.61 -23.69
N ALA A 356 -16.24 10.23 -22.41
CA ALA A 356 -17.36 9.63 -21.70
C ALA A 356 -18.55 10.60 -21.57
N THR A 357 -18.31 11.87 -21.26
CA THR A 357 -19.38 12.86 -21.04
C THR A 357 -19.80 13.51 -22.34
N THR A 358 -18.90 14.26 -22.99
CA THR A 358 -19.24 15.12 -24.13
C THR A 358 -19.44 14.35 -25.43
N VAL A 359 -18.54 13.37 -25.72
CA VAL A 359 -18.61 12.67 -27.01
C VAL A 359 -19.62 11.52 -26.97
N ALA A 360 -19.78 10.85 -25.83
CA ALA A 360 -20.64 9.68 -25.73
C ALA A 360 -22.01 9.99 -25.08
N LEU A 361 -22.02 10.32 -23.78
CA LEU A 361 -23.29 10.45 -23.03
C LEU A 361 -24.15 11.62 -23.50
N GLU A 362 -23.57 12.78 -23.85
CA GLU A 362 -24.33 13.92 -24.41
C GLU A 362 -24.90 13.65 -25.82
N ASN A 363 -24.39 12.60 -26.48
CA ASN A 363 -24.93 12.10 -27.76
C ASN A 363 -25.74 10.81 -27.59
N ASP A 364 -26.37 10.63 -26.44
CA ASP A 364 -27.34 9.55 -26.14
C ASP A 364 -26.73 8.13 -26.20
N MET A 365 -25.41 7.97 -26.14
CA MET A 365 -24.79 6.64 -26.08
C MET A 365 -25.17 5.96 -24.76
N PRO A 366 -25.73 4.74 -24.77
CA PRO A 366 -26.07 4.02 -23.52
C PRO A 366 -24.86 3.80 -22.62
N LEU A 367 -25.05 3.88 -21.30
CA LEU A 367 -23.98 3.79 -20.30
C LEU A 367 -23.19 2.47 -20.39
N GLU A 368 -23.88 1.39 -20.74
CA GLU A 368 -23.31 0.06 -20.94
C GLU A 368 -22.34 0.04 -22.12
N VAL A 369 -22.71 0.72 -23.22
CA VAL A 369 -21.87 0.85 -24.41
C VAL A 369 -20.63 1.68 -24.09
N VAL A 370 -20.81 2.82 -23.39
CA VAL A 370 -19.68 3.64 -22.91
C VAL A 370 -18.77 2.82 -22.01
N SER A 371 -19.34 2.02 -21.11
CA SER A 371 -18.57 1.16 -20.18
C SER A 371 -17.71 0.15 -20.95
N LYS A 372 -18.25 -0.50 -21.95
CA LYS A 372 -17.55 -1.48 -22.81
C LYS A 372 -16.48 -0.81 -23.65
N THR A 373 -16.79 0.31 -24.30
CA THR A 373 -15.82 1.11 -25.08
C THR A 373 -14.64 1.54 -24.21
N LEU A 374 -14.91 1.99 -23.00
CA LEU A 374 -13.89 2.37 -22.06
C LEU A 374 -13.14 1.16 -21.43
N GLY A 375 -13.58 -0.07 -21.61
CA GLY A 375 -12.99 -1.25 -20.97
C GLY A 375 -13.04 -1.19 -19.44
N HIS A 376 -14.19 -0.82 -18.88
CA HIS A 376 -14.40 -0.84 -17.43
C HIS A 376 -14.80 -2.24 -16.98
N SER A 377 -14.22 -2.71 -15.87
CA SER A 377 -14.57 -3.99 -15.26
C SER A 377 -15.89 -3.96 -14.49
N ASN A 378 -16.40 -2.75 -14.18
CA ASN A 378 -17.62 -2.54 -13.43
C ASN A 378 -18.29 -1.24 -13.90
N ILE A 379 -19.59 -1.31 -14.18
CA ILE A 379 -20.39 -0.17 -14.66
C ILE A 379 -20.41 1.00 -13.67
N LYS A 380 -20.24 0.75 -12.36
CA LYS A 380 -20.09 1.81 -11.34
C LYS A 380 -18.94 2.77 -11.64
N MET A 381 -17.92 2.32 -12.39
CA MET A 381 -16.84 3.21 -12.83
C MET A 381 -17.30 4.20 -13.88
N THR A 382 -18.27 3.80 -14.73
CA THR A 382 -18.86 4.62 -15.78
C THR A 382 -19.96 5.53 -15.22
N GLN A 383 -20.71 5.10 -14.23
CA GLN A 383 -21.73 5.91 -13.54
C GLN A 383 -21.17 7.22 -12.96
N ARG A 384 -19.86 7.32 -12.73
CA ARG A 384 -19.22 8.57 -12.33
C ARG A 384 -19.30 9.66 -13.41
N TYR A 385 -19.48 9.29 -14.67
CA TYR A 385 -19.67 10.20 -15.81
C TYR A 385 -21.14 10.48 -16.09
N ALA A 386 -22.04 9.61 -15.66
CA ALA A 386 -23.48 9.72 -15.83
C ALA A 386 -24.13 10.80 -14.94
N ARG A 387 -23.34 11.74 -14.42
CA ARG A 387 -23.91 12.95 -13.85
C ARG A 387 -24.61 13.68 -14.96
N THR A 388 -25.90 13.79 -14.81
CA THR A 388 -26.78 14.46 -15.75
C THR A 388 -26.29 15.90 -15.92
N THR A 389 -25.73 16.22 -17.07
CA THR A 389 -25.38 17.61 -17.39
C THR A 389 -26.68 18.39 -17.62
N GLU A 390 -26.67 19.69 -17.33
CA GLU A 390 -27.83 20.55 -17.64
C GLU A 390 -28.20 20.44 -19.12
N ASN A 391 -27.22 20.32 -20.02
CA ASN A 391 -27.42 20.12 -21.44
C ASN A 391 -28.20 18.81 -21.76
N LEU A 392 -27.86 17.71 -21.05
CA LEU A 392 -28.56 16.44 -21.24
C LEU A 392 -30.02 16.53 -20.71
N ILE A 393 -30.24 17.18 -19.57
CA ILE A 393 -31.58 17.46 -19.04
C ILE A 393 -32.35 18.26 -20.04
N LYS A 394 -31.82 19.40 -20.50
CA LYS A 394 -32.46 20.30 -21.48
C LYS A 394 -32.82 19.54 -22.75
N LYS A 395 -31.89 18.79 -23.34
CA LYS A 395 -32.09 18.01 -24.57
C LYS A 395 -33.22 16.98 -24.42
N ASN A 396 -33.25 16.25 -23.30
CA ASN A 396 -34.30 15.25 -23.08
C ASN A 396 -35.64 15.89 -22.73
N MET A 397 -35.66 17.00 -21.99
CA MET A 397 -36.89 17.75 -21.69
C MET A 397 -37.46 18.43 -22.94
N GLN A 398 -36.61 18.92 -23.85
CA GLN A 398 -37.07 19.44 -25.15
C GLN A 398 -37.78 18.36 -25.98
N LYS A 399 -37.23 17.14 -26.05
CA LYS A 399 -37.91 16.03 -26.72
C LYS A 399 -39.29 15.73 -26.14
N ILE A 400 -39.46 15.88 -24.82
CA ILE A 400 -40.73 15.69 -24.13
C ILE A 400 -41.66 16.88 -24.43
N ALA A 401 -41.16 18.11 -24.37
CA ALA A 401 -41.94 19.32 -24.65
C ALA A 401 -42.51 19.34 -26.09
N ASP A 402 -41.78 18.73 -27.05
CA ASP A 402 -42.24 18.60 -28.43
C ASP A 402 -43.39 17.55 -28.59
N MET A 403 -43.67 16.76 -27.53
CA MET A 403 -44.75 15.75 -27.50
C MET A 403 -46.05 16.25 -26.87
N TYR A 404 -45.96 17.32 -26.08
CA TYR A 404 -47.03 17.95 -25.33
C TYR A 404 -47.18 19.44 -25.68
#